data_f39fc832eb01cafac2d362fa82e21f78
#
_entry.id   f39fc832eb01cafac2d362fa82e21f78
#
_cell.length_a   1.000
_cell.length_b   1.000
_cell.length_c   1.000
_cell.angle_alpha   90.00
_cell.angle_beta   90.00
_cell.angle_gamma   90.00
#
_symmetry.space_group_name_H-M   'P 1'
#
loop_
_entity.id
_entity.type
_entity.pdbx_description
1 polymer ?
#
loop_
_entity_poly.entity_id
_entity_poly.type
_entity_poly.pdbx_seq_one_letter_code
_entity_poly.pdbx_strand_id
1 'polypeptide(L)'
;TIISVINEIGYQTIQSKVLNARDFGLPQNRERIFIVGFWKHKNFHFPIPPEIPTRLGSILQKRVQDRYTISDKLWRSTQLRKQRAQQKGYGFGFSLFNRDSKYTSTMSARYYKDGSEILIEQKDKNPRMLTPLEARRLQGFPDGFRIPVSNTQAYKQFGNAVPVSVIRAISKNIVKHL
;
A
#
# COMPACT_ATOMS: atom_id res chain seq x y z
N THR A 1 -16.04 -12.59 -17.96
CA THR A 1 -15.12 -12.21 -16.85
C THR A 1 -13.67 -12.21 -17.35
N ILE A 2 -12.72 -11.62 -16.58
CA ILE A 2 -11.27 -11.65 -16.92
C ILE A 2 -10.79 -13.10 -17.05
N ILE A 3 -11.21 -13.99 -16.15
CA ILE A 3 -10.84 -15.41 -16.19
C ILE A 3 -11.37 -16.10 -17.45
N SER A 4 -12.60 -15.81 -17.88
CA SER A 4 -13.17 -16.36 -19.13
C SER A 4 -12.30 -15.97 -20.33
N VAL A 5 -11.94 -14.69 -20.45
CA VAL A 5 -11.09 -14.20 -21.54
C VAL A 5 -9.72 -14.87 -21.54
N ILE A 6 -9.10 -15.06 -20.38
CA ILE A 6 -7.80 -15.76 -20.29
C ILE A 6 -7.92 -17.22 -20.72
N ASN A 7 -9.01 -17.90 -20.35
CA ASN A 7 -9.30 -19.28 -20.84
C ASN A 7 -9.48 -19.33 -22.35
N GLU A 8 -10.24 -18.39 -22.93
CA GLU A 8 -10.47 -18.30 -24.38
C GLU A 8 -9.18 -18.06 -25.16
N ILE A 9 -8.22 -17.35 -24.58
CA ILE A 9 -6.87 -17.13 -25.16
C ILE A 9 -6.07 -18.46 -25.18
N GLY A 10 -6.40 -19.47 -24.35
CA GLY A 10 -5.76 -20.79 -24.36
C GLY A 10 -4.91 -21.13 -23.14
N TYR A 11 -4.94 -20.33 -22.06
CA TYR A 11 -4.29 -20.70 -20.80
C TYR A 11 -4.97 -21.92 -20.17
N GLN A 12 -4.19 -22.97 -19.86
CA GLN A 12 -4.73 -24.25 -19.36
C GLN A 12 -4.80 -24.32 -17.83
N THR A 13 -3.99 -23.52 -17.14
CA THR A 13 -4.07 -23.36 -15.68
C THR A 13 -4.26 -21.89 -15.37
N ILE A 14 -5.34 -21.55 -14.70
CA ILE A 14 -5.60 -20.18 -14.23
C ILE A 14 -6.01 -20.26 -12.78
N GLN A 15 -5.31 -19.52 -11.94
CA GLN A 15 -5.68 -19.37 -10.55
C GLN A 15 -5.74 -17.90 -10.15
N SER A 16 -6.64 -17.56 -9.26
CA SER A 16 -6.75 -16.22 -8.69
C SER A 16 -6.85 -16.28 -7.18
N LYS A 17 -6.22 -15.30 -6.51
CA LYS A 17 -6.28 -15.16 -5.05
C LYS A 17 -6.18 -13.70 -4.66
N VAL A 18 -6.97 -13.29 -3.68
CA VAL A 18 -6.80 -12.00 -3.00
C VAL A 18 -5.72 -12.18 -1.93
N LEU A 19 -4.70 -11.34 -1.96
CA LEU A 19 -3.62 -11.33 -0.97
C LEU A 19 -3.47 -9.92 -0.38
N ASN A 20 -3.17 -9.85 0.90
CA ASN A 20 -2.97 -8.60 1.62
C ASN A 20 -1.50 -8.37 1.94
N ALA A 21 -0.99 -7.17 1.66
CA ALA A 21 0.40 -6.81 1.90
C ALA A 21 0.84 -6.97 3.37
N ARG A 22 -0.06 -6.72 4.32
CA ARG A 22 0.22 -6.88 5.76
C ARG A 22 0.60 -8.30 6.14
N ASP A 23 0.02 -9.29 5.49
CA ASP A 23 0.26 -10.71 5.79
C ASP A 23 1.63 -11.17 5.24
N PHE A 24 2.30 -10.31 4.44
CA PHE A 24 3.65 -10.49 3.89
C PHE A 24 4.68 -9.52 4.49
N GLY A 25 4.42 -9.03 5.71
CA GLY A 25 5.37 -8.24 6.48
C GLY A 25 5.44 -6.75 6.11
N LEU A 26 4.46 -6.20 5.38
CA LEU A 26 4.39 -4.77 5.12
C LEU A 26 3.33 -4.12 6.02
N PRO A 27 3.61 -2.99 6.68
CA PRO A 27 2.66 -2.34 7.57
C PRO A 27 1.58 -1.56 6.82
N GLN A 28 0.90 -2.22 5.87
CA GLN A 28 -0.15 -1.65 5.05
C GLN A 28 -1.28 -2.66 4.79
N ASN A 29 -2.50 -2.30 5.13
CA ASN A 29 -3.69 -3.06 4.74
C ASN A 29 -3.99 -2.79 3.27
N ARG A 30 -3.40 -3.61 2.37
CA ARG A 30 -3.54 -3.47 0.92
C ARG A 30 -3.88 -4.82 0.30
N GLU A 31 -5.15 -5.03 0.07
CA GLU A 31 -5.66 -6.21 -0.61
C GLU A 31 -5.64 -6.00 -2.13
N ARG A 32 -5.13 -7.00 -2.85
CA ARG A 32 -5.16 -7.02 -4.31
C ARG A 32 -5.45 -8.43 -4.79
N ILE A 33 -6.22 -8.51 -5.86
CA ILE A 33 -6.39 -9.77 -6.57
C ILE A 33 -5.16 -10.01 -7.44
N PHE A 34 -4.64 -11.23 -7.40
CA PHE A 34 -3.58 -11.72 -8.27
C PHE A 34 -4.15 -12.85 -9.10
N ILE A 35 -3.85 -12.83 -10.39
CA ILE A 35 -4.25 -13.87 -11.35
C ILE A 35 -2.96 -14.41 -11.97
N VAL A 36 -2.78 -15.72 -11.93
CA VAL A 36 -1.64 -16.42 -12.52
C VAL A 36 -2.16 -17.41 -13.54
N GLY A 37 -1.65 -17.33 -14.75
CA GLY A 37 -1.99 -18.22 -15.86
C GLY A 37 -0.77 -18.93 -16.45
N PHE A 38 -0.91 -20.22 -16.81
CA PHE A 38 0.09 -20.99 -17.52
C PHE A 38 -0.50 -21.56 -18.80
N TRP A 39 0.29 -21.57 -19.90
CA TRP A 39 -0.09 -22.15 -21.18
C TRP A 39 -0.27 -23.67 -21.14
N LYS A 40 0.37 -24.36 -20.18
CA LYS A 40 0.29 -25.80 -19.96
C LYS A 40 -0.32 -26.08 -18.60
N HIS A 41 -0.80 -27.27 -18.40
CA HIS A 41 -1.26 -27.73 -17.09
C HIS A 41 -0.11 -27.70 -16.08
N LYS A 42 -0.32 -26.99 -14.96
CA LYS A 42 0.60 -26.87 -13.83
C LYS A 42 -0.16 -26.99 -12.51
N ASN A 43 0.42 -27.71 -11.58
CA ASN A 43 -0.11 -27.78 -10.21
C ASN A 43 0.37 -26.57 -9.39
N PHE A 44 -0.02 -25.37 -9.82
CA PHE A 44 0.38 -24.13 -9.17
C PHE A 44 -0.52 -23.82 -7.98
N HIS A 45 0.09 -23.37 -6.86
CA HIS A 45 -0.60 -22.86 -5.70
C HIS A 45 -0.01 -21.51 -5.30
N PHE A 46 -0.87 -20.58 -4.93
CA PHE A 46 -0.43 -19.32 -4.33
C PHE A 46 0.33 -19.55 -3.03
N PRO A 47 1.32 -18.69 -2.69
CA PRO A 47 2.05 -18.82 -1.44
C PRO A 47 1.10 -18.67 -0.24
N ILE A 48 1.41 -19.41 0.82
CA ILE A 48 0.82 -19.19 2.14
C ILE A 48 1.48 -17.95 2.73
N PRO A 49 0.68 -16.96 3.20
CA PRO A 49 1.25 -15.79 3.85
C PRO A 49 2.08 -16.17 5.08
N PRO A 50 3.27 -15.61 5.26
CA PRO A 50 4.13 -15.92 6.40
C PRO A 50 3.68 -15.29 7.74
N GLU A 51 2.62 -14.47 7.72
CA GLU A 51 2.03 -13.79 8.89
C GLU A 51 3.04 -13.05 9.78
N ILE A 52 4.00 -12.38 9.14
CA ILE A 52 5.04 -11.64 9.83
C ILE A 52 4.43 -10.43 10.54
N PRO A 53 4.62 -10.30 11.86
CA PRO A 53 4.12 -9.13 12.60
C PRO A 53 4.68 -7.83 12.00
N THR A 54 3.81 -6.84 11.85
CA THR A 54 4.16 -5.54 11.29
C THR A 54 4.04 -4.43 12.32
N ARG A 55 4.86 -3.39 12.17
CA ARG A 55 4.79 -2.16 12.96
C ARG A 55 5.19 -0.99 12.07
N LEU A 56 4.36 0.03 12.02
CA LEU A 56 4.59 1.18 11.16
C LEU A 56 5.92 1.89 11.47
N GLY A 57 6.33 1.89 12.73
CA GLY A 57 7.61 2.45 13.16
C GLY A 57 8.83 1.90 12.43
N SER A 58 8.76 0.68 11.86
CA SER A 58 9.87 0.06 11.12
C SER A 58 10.20 0.78 9.81
N ILE A 59 9.21 1.44 9.20
CA ILE A 59 9.40 2.18 7.95
C ILE A 59 9.55 3.69 8.13
N LEU A 60 9.14 4.22 9.29
CA LEU A 60 9.15 5.66 9.55
C LEU A 60 10.55 6.20 9.83
N GLN A 61 10.88 7.32 9.20
CA GLN A 61 12.12 8.05 9.47
C GLN A 61 12.13 8.63 10.89
N LYS A 62 13.32 8.72 11.50
CA LYS A 62 13.49 9.33 12.84
C LYS A 62 13.27 10.85 12.81
N ARG A 63 13.75 11.50 11.75
CA ARG A 63 13.62 12.95 11.52
C ARG A 63 13.02 13.19 10.15
N VAL A 64 12.01 14.04 10.08
CA VAL A 64 11.29 14.41 8.86
C VAL A 64 11.19 15.94 8.80
N GLN A 65 11.37 16.50 7.63
CA GLN A 65 11.28 17.94 7.40
C GLN A 65 9.85 18.45 7.60
N ASP A 66 9.69 19.65 8.12
CA ASP A 66 8.38 20.24 8.43
C ASP A 66 7.47 20.44 7.19
N ARG A 67 8.03 20.46 5.99
CA ARG A 67 7.26 20.54 4.74
C ARG A 67 6.28 19.38 4.52
N TYR A 68 6.45 18.28 5.25
CA TYR A 68 5.51 17.15 5.22
C TYR A 68 4.39 17.30 6.25
N THR A 69 4.49 18.21 7.20
CA THR A 69 3.44 18.55 8.15
C THR A 69 2.33 19.29 7.40
N ILE A 70 1.08 18.86 7.57
CA ILE A 70 -0.05 19.51 6.92
C ILE A 70 -0.34 20.86 7.58
N SER A 71 -0.72 21.86 6.79
CA SER A 71 -1.02 23.19 7.29
C SER A 71 -2.30 23.19 8.17
N ASP A 72 -2.43 24.19 9.05
CA ASP A 72 -3.63 24.36 9.90
C ASP A 72 -4.91 24.43 9.05
N LYS A 73 -4.86 25.15 7.93
CA LYS A 73 -5.98 25.27 7.00
C LYS A 73 -6.40 23.89 6.46
N LEU A 74 -5.40 23.08 6.01
CA LEU A 74 -5.68 21.74 5.49
C LEU A 74 -6.19 20.81 6.60
N TRP A 75 -5.58 20.88 7.78
CA TRP A 75 -5.98 20.06 8.92
C TRP A 75 -7.43 20.33 9.34
N ARG A 76 -7.79 21.61 9.54
CA ARG A 76 -9.18 22.02 9.84
C ARG A 76 -10.17 21.56 8.77
N SER A 77 -9.84 21.76 7.48
CA SER A 77 -10.69 21.34 6.36
C SER A 77 -10.91 19.82 6.35
N THR A 78 -9.86 19.06 6.66
CA THR A 78 -9.90 17.58 6.70
C THR A 78 -10.76 17.09 7.87
N GLN A 79 -10.67 17.73 9.04
CA GLN A 79 -11.53 17.44 10.20
C GLN A 79 -13.02 17.74 9.90
N LEU A 80 -13.31 18.89 9.33
CA LEU A 80 -14.68 19.27 8.94
C LEU A 80 -15.27 18.31 7.90
N ARG A 81 -14.45 17.90 6.93
CA ARG A 81 -14.87 16.90 5.92
C ARG A 81 -15.24 15.56 6.57
N LYS A 82 -14.46 15.10 7.55
CA LYS A 82 -14.75 13.87 8.30
C LYS A 82 -16.07 14.00 9.09
N GLN A 83 -16.27 15.10 9.80
CA GLN A 83 -17.51 15.36 10.54
C GLN A 83 -18.73 15.34 9.63
N ARG A 84 -18.67 16.05 8.49
CA ARG A 84 -19.75 16.07 7.50
C ARG A 84 -20.04 14.69 6.90
N ALA A 85 -19.01 13.89 6.65
CA ALA A 85 -19.16 12.53 6.15
C ALA A 85 -19.86 11.64 7.19
N GLN A 86 -19.45 11.74 8.46
CA GLN A 86 -20.07 11.00 9.57
C GLN A 86 -21.55 11.36 9.75
N GLN A 87 -21.91 12.65 9.67
CA GLN A 87 -23.30 13.10 9.74
C GLN A 87 -24.18 12.52 8.62
N LYS A 88 -23.59 12.19 7.48
CA LYS A 88 -24.26 11.56 6.33
C LYS A 88 -24.18 10.03 6.34
N GLY A 89 -23.68 9.42 7.41
CA GLY A 89 -23.49 7.96 7.51
C GLY A 89 -22.33 7.41 6.67
N TYR A 90 -21.42 8.25 6.16
CA TYR A 90 -20.27 7.82 5.38
C TYR A 90 -19.04 7.66 6.27
N GLY A 91 -18.28 6.57 6.06
CA GLY A 91 -17.00 6.29 6.74
C GLY A 91 -15.79 7.03 6.17
N PHE A 92 -16.00 8.04 5.31
CA PHE A 92 -14.89 8.78 4.68
C PHE A 92 -14.27 9.80 5.63
N GLY A 93 -12.97 10.04 5.44
CA GLY A 93 -12.26 11.04 6.19
C GLY A 93 -10.76 10.84 6.13
N PHE A 94 -10.09 11.17 7.22
CA PHE A 94 -8.67 10.91 7.40
C PHE A 94 -8.46 9.74 8.36
N SER A 95 -7.28 9.12 8.26
CA SER A 95 -6.81 8.11 9.21
C SER A 95 -5.49 8.57 9.82
N LEU A 96 -5.42 8.53 11.16
CA LEU A 96 -4.22 8.84 11.93
C LEU A 96 -3.52 7.56 12.36
N PHE A 97 -2.21 7.55 12.26
CA PHE A 97 -1.35 6.45 12.64
C PHE A 97 -0.13 6.98 13.40
N ASN A 98 0.44 6.14 14.23
CA ASN A 98 1.67 6.42 14.96
C ASN A 98 2.69 5.28 14.76
N ARG A 99 3.84 5.38 15.42
CA ARG A 99 4.91 4.38 15.29
C ARG A 99 4.51 2.99 15.77
N ASP A 100 3.51 2.89 16.66
CA ASP A 100 3.05 1.64 17.28
C ASP A 100 1.92 0.98 16.50
N SER A 101 1.35 1.70 15.54
CA SER A 101 0.31 1.16 14.65
C SER A 101 0.82 -0.09 13.94
N LYS A 102 0.03 -1.17 13.96
CA LYS A 102 0.39 -2.42 13.29
C LYS A 102 0.50 -2.24 11.78
N TYR A 103 -0.46 -1.54 11.18
CA TYR A 103 -0.51 -1.26 9.75
C TYR A 103 -1.33 0.00 9.47
N THR A 104 -1.18 0.55 8.27
CA THR A 104 -1.95 1.70 7.76
C THR A 104 -3.08 1.26 6.84
N SER A 105 -3.92 2.22 6.44
CA SER A 105 -4.80 2.10 5.29
C SER A 105 -4.00 1.93 3.99
N THR A 106 -4.67 1.58 2.89
CA THR A 106 -4.05 1.52 1.56
C THR A 106 -3.64 2.92 1.09
N MET A 107 -2.36 3.09 0.73
CA MET A 107 -1.90 4.27 0.03
C MET A 107 -2.39 4.26 -1.42
N SER A 108 -3.10 5.30 -1.84
CA SER A 108 -3.61 5.45 -3.20
C SER A 108 -2.62 6.22 -4.09
N ALA A 109 -2.83 6.15 -5.43
CA ALA A 109 -2.10 6.97 -6.38
C ALA A 109 -2.37 8.48 -6.21
N ARG A 110 -3.43 8.85 -5.49
CA ARG A 110 -3.82 10.24 -5.21
C ARG A 110 -3.26 10.78 -3.89
N TYR A 111 -2.46 9.99 -3.18
CA TYR A 111 -1.87 10.36 -1.89
C TYR A 111 -1.18 11.73 -1.89
N TYR A 112 -0.60 12.13 -3.02
CA TYR A 112 0.07 13.43 -3.19
C TYR A 112 -0.85 14.65 -2.98
N LYS A 113 -2.18 14.48 -3.01
CA LYS A 113 -3.12 15.61 -2.91
C LYS A 113 -3.23 16.14 -1.48
N ASP A 114 -3.58 15.28 -0.53
CA ASP A 114 -3.78 15.67 0.87
C ASP A 114 -3.31 14.62 1.89
N GLY A 115 -2.90 13.45 1.41
CA GLY A 115 -2.38 12.35 2.25
C GLY A 115 -3.38 11.80 3.27
N SER A 116 -4.67 12.15 3.15
CA SER A 116 -5.67 11.91 4.20
C SER A 116 -5.87 10.42 4.55
N GLU A 117 -5.59 9.52 3.64
CA GLU A 117 -5.66 8.08 3.90
C GLU A 117 -4.59 7.57 4.88
N ILE A 118 -3.45 8.27 4.99
CA ILE A 118 -2.35 7.92 5.92
C ILE A 118 -1.69 9.18 6.45
N LEU A 119 -2.13 9.66 7.59
CA LEU A 119 -1.49 10.75 8.31
C LEU A 119 -0.77 10.21 9.54
N ILE A 120 0.44 10.70 9.77
CA ILE A 120 1.29 10.30 10.89
C ILE A 120 1.20 11.34 11.99
N GLU A 121 0.83 10.91 13.18
CA GLU A 121 0.78 11.76 14.37
C GLU A 121 2.15 12.35 14.70
N GLN A 122 2.16 13.58 15.15
CA GLN A 122 3.33 14.27 15.66
C GLN A 122 3.02 14.85 17.04
N LYS A 123 4.04 14.93 17.91
CA LYS A 123 3.91 15.61 19.19
C LYS A 123 3.86 17.12 18.95
N ASP A 124 2.87 17.77 19.53
CA ASP A 124 2.68 19.25 19.54
C ASP A 124 2.64 19.91 18.15
N LYS A 125 2.27 19.14 17.11
CA LYS A 125 2.15 19.63 15.74
C LYS A 125 0.95 18.97 15.05
N ASN A 126 0.50 19.56 13.94
CA ASN A 126 -0.41 18.89 13.03
C ASN A 126 0.20 17.58 12.52
N PRO A 127 -0.63 16.59 12.17
CA PRO A 127 -0.13 15.36 11.57
C PRO A 127 0.61 15.64 10.26
N ARG A 128 1.42 14.69 9.83
CA ARG A 128 2.19 14.80 8.60
C ARG A 128 1.87 13.71 7.60
N MET A 129 2.14 13.98 6.36
CA MET A 129 2.18 12.97 5.31
C MET A 129 3.41 12.06 5.47
N LEU A 130 3.37 10.87 4.87
CA LEU A 130 4.56 10.06 4.63
C LEU A 130 5.53 10.80 3.70
N THR A 131 6.83 10.63 3.91
CA THR A 131 7.81 11.05 2.91
C THR A 131 7.84 10.06 1.72
N PRO A 132 8.40 10.43 0.55
CA PRO A 132 8.60 9.48 -0.55
C PRO A 132 9.43 8.24 -0.17
N LEU A 133 10.40 8.39 0.74
CA LEU A 133 11.18 7.27 1.26
C LEU A 133 10.33 6.32 2.12
N GLU A 134 9.46 6.87 2.96
CA GLU A 134 8.52 6.07 3.75
C GLU A 134 7.47 5.39 2.85
N ALA A 135 6.97 6.08 1.84
CA ALA A 135 6.07 5.51 0.84
C ALA A 135 6.73 4.34 0.06
N ARG A 136 8.01 4.50 -0.31
CA ARG A 136 8.82 3.44 -0.91
C ARG A 136 8.91 2.20 0.00
N ARG A 137 9.27 2.40 1.27
CA ARG A 137 9.38 1.34 2.27
C ARG A 137 8.03 0.67 2.55
N LEU A 138 6.93 1.46 2.57
CA LEU A 138 5.57 0.96 2.76
C LEU A 138 5.16 -0.04 1.67
N GLN A 139 5.69 0.11 0.45
CA GLN A 139 5.49 -0.83 -0.66
C GLN A 139 6.54 -1.96 -0.70
N GLY A 140 7.51 -1.96 0.23
CA GLY A 140 8.53 -3.01 0.34
C GLY A 140 9.69 -2.87 -0.66
N PHE A 141 9.86 -1.71 -1.30
CA PHE A 141 11.05 -1.47 -2.13
C PHE A 141 12.29 -1.32 -1.25
N PRO A 142 13.44 -1.86 -1.69
CA PRO A 142 14.69 -1.81 -0.92
C PRO A 142 15.22 -0.38 -0.76
N ASP A 143 16.02 -0.14 0.28
CA ASP A 143 16.55 1.20 0.55
C ASP A 143 17.46 1.75 -0.55
N GLY A 144 18.10 0.86 -1.33
CA GLY A 144 18.88 1.25 -2.51
C GLY A 144 18.06 1.67 -3.74
N PHE A 145 16.73 1.50 -3.73
CA PHE A 145 15.88 1.90 -4.85
C PHE A 145 15.84 3.43 -4.97
N ARG A 146 16.40 3.96 -6.06
CA ARG A 146 16.47 5.41 -6.32
C ARG A 146 15.11 5.97 -6.72
N ILE A 147 14.83 7.21 -6.30
CA ILE A 147 13.61 7.97 -6.62
C ILE A 147 14.02 9.19 -7.44
N PRO A 148 14.26 9.06 -8.77
CA PRO A 148 14.76 10.15 -9.61
C PRO A 148 13.62 11.05 -10.13
N VAL A 149 12.52 11.15 -9.41
CA VAL A 149 11.32 11.89 -9.81
C VAL A 149 10.86 12.82 -8.70
N SER A 150 9.95 13.76 -9.02
CA SER A 150 9.34 14.64 -8.02
C SER A 150 8.54 13.85 -6.97
N ASN A 151 8.35 14.44 -5.78
CA ASN A 151 7.55 13.82 -4.73
C ASN A 151 6.13 13.43 -5.21
N THR A 152 5.51 14.28 -6.02
CA THR A 152 4.19 14.00 -6.60
C THR A 152 4.20 12.75 -7.46
N GLN A 153 5.20 12.60 -8.31
CA GLN A 153 5.34 11.41 -9.17
C GLN A 153 5.71 10.16 -8.34
N ALA A 154 6.57 10.32 -7.34
CA ALA A 154 6.90 9.22 -6.43
C ALA A 154 5.64 8.67 -5.73
N TYR A 155 4.79 9.53 -5.17
CA TYR A 155 3.53 9.08 -4.56
C TYR A 155 2.59 8.40 -5.56
N LYS A 156 2.46 8.93 -6.78
CA LYS A 156 1.66 8.27 -7.82
C LYS A 156 2.19 6.88 -8.15
N GLN A 157 3.50 6.75 -8.34
CA GLN A 157 4.15 5.49 -8.67
C GLN A 157 4.01 4.47 -7.52
N PHE A 158 4.36 4.85 -6.28
CA PHE A 158 4.23 3.96 -5.13
C PHE A 158 2.77 3.61 -4.81
N GLY A 159 1.83 4.55 -4.98
CA GLY A 159 0.41 4.28 -4.81
C GLY A 159 -0.16 3.27 -5.82
N ASN A 160 0.39 3.25 -7.05
CA ASN A 160 0.04 2.27 -8.08
C ASN A 160 0.89 0.99 -8.00
N ALA A 161 1.97 0.98 -7.24
CA ALA A 161 2.87 -0.16 -7.18
C ALA A 161 2.23 -1.41 -6.58
N VAL A 162 2.72 -2.56 -7.01
CA VAL A 162 2.45 -3.85 -6.38
C VAL A 162 3.39 -4.03 -5.19
N PRO A 163 2.91 -4.48 -4.02
CA PRO A 163 3.76 -4.75 -2.87
C PRO A 163 4.85 -5.77 -3.19
N VAL A 164 6.12 -5.37 -3.00
CA VAL A 164 7.28 -6.16 -3.45
C VAL A 164 7.36 -7.53 -2.76
N SER A 165 7.05 -7.61 -1.46
CA SER A 165 7.09 -8.89 -0.73
C SER A 165 6.05 -9.89 -1.25
N VAL A 166 4.85 -9.43 -1.62
CA VAL A 166 3.79 -10.27 -2.17
C VAL A 166 4.19 -10.82 -3.53
N ILE A 167 4.60 -9.92 -4.45
CA ILE A 167 4.97 -10.38 -5.81
C ILE A 167 6.20 -11.30 -5.78
N ARG A 168 7.17 -11.04 -4.88
CA ARG A 168 8.33 -11.92 -4.69
C ARG A 168 7.90 -13.32 -4.25
N ALA A 169 6.95 -13.45 -3.34
CA ALA A 169 6.44 -14.74 -2.88
C ALA A 169 5.71 -15.49 -4.01
N ILE A 170 4.87 -14.80 -4.79
CA ILE A 170 4.18 -15.36 -5.95
C ILE A 170 5.19 -15.82 -7.01
N SER A 171 6.17 -14.96 -7.37
CA SER A 171 7.18 -15.27 -8.39
C SER A 171 8.03 -16.48 -8.01
N LYS A 172 8.40 -16.63 -6.73
CA LYS A 172 9.12 -17.84 -6.25
C LYS A 172 8.33 -19.12 -6.52
N ASN A 173 7.01 -19.09 -6.40
CA ASN A 173 6.18 -20.25 -6.70
C ASN A 173 5.99 -20.46 -8.20
N ILE A 174 5.90 -19.38 -9.00
CA ILE A 174 5.84 -19.48 -10.46
C ILE A 174 7.10 -20.15 -11.01
N VAL A 175 8.28 -19.71 -10.58
CA VAL A 175 9.58 -20.23 -11.06
C VAL A 175 9.74 -21.73 -10.84
N LYS A 176 9.11 -22.32 -9.82
CA LYS A 176 9.13 -23.78 -9.60
C LYS A 176 8.39 -24.57 -10.70
N HIS A 177 7.61 -23.90 -11.53
CA HIS A 177 6.78 -24.52 -12.57
C HIS A 177 7.23 -24.17 -14.01
N LEU A 178 8.29 -23.36 -14.14
CA LEU A 178 8.94 -23.06 -15.42
C LEU A 178 9.92 -24.16 -15.81
#